data_1e756012ed685fbb029dcd5f87c5c2ca
#
_entry.id   1e756012ed685fbb029dcd5f87c5c2ca
#
_cell.length_a   1.000
_cell.length_b   1.000
_cell.length_c   1.000
_cell.angle_alpha   90.00
_cell.angle_beta   90.00
_cell.angle_gamma   90.00
#
_symmetry.space_group_name_H-M   'P 1'
#
loop_
_entity.id
_entity.type
_entity.pdbx_description
1 polymer ?
#
loop_
_entity_poly.entity_id
_entity_poly.type
_entity_poly.pdbx_seq_one_letter_code
_entity_poly.pdbx_strand_id
1 'polypeptide(L)'
;MNNEENRSNKIKELKLKSKRKSICKKLDNIINDLDIESFISVEDTIVISKKVYEKIDKVTNQEEIEKDIETNLIKVASLKEKYEMFFDENAILFHYDDRECGAIKIKTKDFFEHLEDIAEFTKFKGGYRDLILVDEDLKYGICIERYEYFNKLTIWN
;
A
#
# COMPACT_ATOMS: atom_id res chain seq x y z
N MET A 1 -14.46 32.95 8.56
CA MET A 1 -13.44 32.00 9.02
C MET A 1 -12.44 32.72 9.91
N ASN A 2 -12.16 32.20 11.07
CA ASN A 2 -11.27 32.84 12.05
C ASN A 2 -9.81 32.71 11.57
N ASN A 3 -8.97 33.72 11.81
CA ASN A 3 -7.55 33.73 11.45
C ASN A 3 -6.77 32.57 12.10
N GLU A 4 -7.16 32.13 13.28
CA GLU A 4 -6.56 30.99 13.98
C GLU A 4 -6.86 29.67 13.27
N GLU A 5 -8.08 29.48 12.75
CA GLU A 5 -8.48 28.28 12.01
C GLU A 5 -7.74 28.19 10.68
N ASN A 6 -7.60 29.31 9.95
CA ASN A 6 -6.83 29.39 8.74
C ASN A 6 -5.34 29.06 8.96
N ARG A 7 -4.77 29.56 10.06
CA ARG A 7 -3.38 29.30 10.44
C ARG A 7 -3.19 27.81 10.80
N SER A 8 -4.12 27.23 11.56
CA SER A 8 -4.08 25.81 11.91
C SER A 8 -4.15 24.89 10.68
N ASN A 9 -5.04 25.19 9.73
CA ASN A 9 -5.19 24.44 8.49
C ASN A 9 -3.92 24.52 7.63
N LYS A 10 -3.32 25.70 7.52
CA LYS A 10 -2.08 25.90 6.78
C LYS A 10 -0.92 25.11 7.37
N ILE A 11 -0.81 25.04 8.70
CA ILE A 11 0.20 24.23 9.39
C ILE A 11 -0.01 22.74 9.10
N LYS A 12 -1.25 22.25 9.13
CA LYS A 12 -1.59 20.85 8.79
C LYS A 12 -1.19 20.50 7.35
N GLU A 13 -1.49 21.38 6.38
CA GLU A 13 -1.10 21.20 4.98
C GLU A 13 0.42 21.14 4.81
N LEU A 14 1.16 22.00 5.48
CA LEU A 14 2.63 22.02 5.43
C LEU A 14 3.24 20.75 6.03
N LYS A 15 2.69 20.25 7.15
CA LYS A 15 3.12 18.99 7.76
C LYS A 15 2.84 17.80 6.84
N LEU A 16 1.69 17.74 6.22
CA LEU A 16 1.31 16.72 5.25
C LEU A 16 2.29 16.70 4.07
N LYS A 17 2.53 17.85 3.47
CA LYS A 17 3.47 18.01 2.35
C LYS A 17 4.88 17.59 2.74
N SER A 18 5.35 17.99 3.92
CA SER A 18 6.67 17.63 4.44
C SER A 18 6.79 16.11 4.63
N LYS A 19 5.77 15.45 5.18
CA LYS A 19 5.74 14.00 5.36
C LYS A 19 5.79 13.27 4.03
N ARG A 20 5.00 13.70 3.05
CA ARG A 20 4.99 13.14 1.70
C ARG A 20 6.36 13.28 1.02
N LYS A 21 6.99 14.43 1.11
CA LYS A 21 8.36 14.65 0.58
C LYS A 21 9.39 13.74 1.24
N SER A 22 9.30 13.54 2.54
CA SER A 22 10.19 12.64 3.28
C SER A 22 10.06 11.20 2.79
N ILE A 23 8.83 10.73 2.54
CA ILE A 23 8.57 9.40 2.00
C ILE A 23 9.10 9.27 0.57
N CYS A 24 8.86 10.26 -0.29
CA CYS A 24 9.40 10.28 -1.65
C CYS A 24 10.92 10.14 -1.65
N LYS A 25 11.60 10.82 -0.73
CA LYS A 25 13.05 10.73 -0.58
C LYS A 25 13.51 9.35 -0.15
N LYS A 26 12.79 8.69 0.77
CA LYS A 26 13.10 7.31 1.19
C LYS A 26 12.95 6.30 0.06
N LEU A 27 12.00 6.51 -0.84
CA LEU A 27 11.67 5.60 -1.94
C LEU A 27 12.32 5.99 -3.28
N ASP A 28 13.13 7.02 -3.31
CA ASP A 28 13.72 7.60 -4.53
C ASP A 28 14.49 6.60 -5.39
N ASN A 29 15.23 5.67 -4.75
CA ASN A 29 15.99 4.62 -5.44
C ASN A 29 15.18 3.34 -5.70
N ILE A 30 13.92 3.28 -5.27
CA ILE A 30 13.09 2.08 -5.31
C ILE A 30 11.97 2.24 -6.31
N ILE A 31 11.27 3.39 -6.28
CA ILE A 31 10.12 3.66 -7.11
C ILE A 31 10.43 4.85 -8.02
N ASN A 32 10.32 4.63 -9.33
CA ASN A 32 10.53 5.68 -10.32
C ASN A 32 9.37 6.66 -10.33
N ASP A 33 9.69 7.94 -10.58
CA ASP A 33 8.71 9.03 -10.77
C ASP A 33 7.75 9.26 -9.61
N LEU A 34 8.14 8.88 -8.39
CA LEU A 34 7.33 9.13 -7.20
C LEU A 34 7.48 10.60 -6.76
N ASP A 35 6.35 11.28 -6.61
CA ASP A 35 6.27 12.65 -6.11
C ASP A 35 5.07 12.83 -5.15
N ILE A 36 4.87 14.07 -4.67
CA ILE A 36 3.77 14.35 -3.74
C ILE A 36 2.38 14.15 -4.37
N GLU A 37 2.27 14.20 -5.70
CA GLU A 37 1.02 13.94 -6.44
C GLU A 37 0.72 12.43 -6.56
N SER A 38 1.69 11.58 -6.23
CA SER A 38 1.50 10.13 -6.19
C SER A 38 0.68 9.65 -4.98
N PHE A 39 0.47 10.52 -4.00
CA PHE A 39 -0.34 10.20 -2.82
C PHE A 39 -1.81 10.49 -3.10
N ILE A 40 -2.70 9.59 -2.68
CA ILE A 40 -4.12 9.88 -2.60
C ILE A 40 -4.43 10.61 -1.29
N SER A 41 -5.61 11.23 -1.18
CA SER A 41 -5.99 11.90 0.05
C SER A 41 -6.11 10.93 1.23
N VAL A 42 -6.00 11.43 2.44
CA VAL A 42 -6.22 10.62 3.65
C VAL A 42 -7.66 10.10 3.68
N GLU A 43 -8.62 10.91 3.27
CA GLU A 43 -10.04 10.55 3.19
C GLU A 43 -10.26 9.39 2.22
N ASP A 44 -9.71 9.48 1.00
CA ASP A 44 -9.80 8.41 0.00
C ASP A 44 -9.08 7.14 0.47
N THR A 45 -7.95 7.28 1.16
CA THR A 45 -7.23 6.15 1.75
C THR A 45 -8.13 5.37 2.71
N ILE A 46 -8.87 6.05 3.57
CA ILE A 46 -9.78 5.42 4.53
C ILE A 46 -10.93 4.72 3.80
N VAL A 47 -11.54 5.38 2.82
CA VAL A 47 -12.65 4.84 2.03
C VAL A 47 -12.22 3.59 1.25
N ILE A 48 -11.09 3.66 0.55
CA ILE A 48 -10.58 2.54 -0.26
C ILE A 48 -10.15 1.38 0.64
N SER A 49 -9.49 1.65 1.77
CA SER A 49 -9.11 0.63 2.75
C SER A 49 -10.33 -0.18 3.21
N LYS A 50 -11.42 0.49 3.53
CA LYS A 50 -12.67 -0.17 3.92
C LYS A 50 -13.21 -1.07 2.80
N LYS A 51 -13.23 -0.57 1.57
CA LYS A 51 -13.66 -1.34 0.39
C LYS A 51 -12.76 -2.56 0.12
N VAL A 52 -11.46 -2.43 0.36
CA VAL A 52 -10.51 -3.54 0.23
C VAL A 52 -10.87 -4.69 1.16
N TYR A 53 -11.09 -4.41 2.44
CA TYR A 53 -11.45 -5.45 3.42
C TYR A 53 -12.83 -6.04 3.15
N GLU A 54 -13.80 -5.25 2.68
CA GLU A 54 -15.09 -5.77 2.21
C GLU A 54 -14.93 -6.68 0.98
N LYS A 55 -14.02 -6.34 0.07
CA LYS A 55 -13.69 -7.18 -1.11
C LYS A 55 -13.03 -8.48 -0.70
N ILE A 56 -12.08 -8.45 0.22
CA ILE A 56 -11.39 -9.63 0.74
C ILE A 56 -12.39 -10.65 1.28
N ASP A 57 -13.39 -10.20 2.03
CA ASP A 57 -14.43 -11.07 2.60
C ASP A 57 -15.25 -11.83 1.52
N LYS A 58 -15.27 -11.33 0.30
CA LYS A 58 -16.03 -11.89 -0.81
C LYS A 58 -15.19 -12.71 -1.80
N VAL A 59 -13.87 -12.56 -1.76
CA VAL A 59 -12.96 -13.27 -2.66
C VAL A 59 -12.80 -14.72 -2.19
N THR A 60 -12.92 -15.66 -3.12
CA THR A 60 -12.77 -17.10 -2.81
C THR A 60 -11.33 -17.58 -2.88
N ASN A 61 -10.45 -16.88 -3.63
CA ASN A 61 -9.04 -17.25 -3.76
C ASN A 61 -8.23 -16.74 -2.56
N GLN A 62 -8.34 -17.48 -1.47
CA GLN A 62 -7.67 -17.20 -0.19
C GLN A 62 -6.91 -18.42 0.27
N GLU A 63 -5.73 -18.21 0.81
CA GLU A 63 -4.84 -19.27 1.29
C GLU A 63 -4.24 -18.88 2.65
N GLU A 64 -4.37 -19.76 3.64
CA GLU A 64 -3.60 -19.63 4.88
C GLU A 64 -2.15 -20.00 4.61
N ILE A 65 -1.25 -19.13 5.02
CA ILE A 65 0.20 -19.29 4.84
C ILE A 65 0.93 -19.11 6.18
N GLU A 66 2.15 -19.60 6.25
CA GLU A 66 2.98 -19.46 7.44
C GLU A 66 3.28 -17.97 7.75
N LYS A 67 3.56 -17.67 9.01
CA LYS A 67 3.91 -16.32 9.45
C LYS A 67 5.32 -15.88 9.09
N ASP A 68 6.16 -16.76 8.59
CA ASP A 68 7.50 -16.42 8.16
C ASP A 68 7.48 -15.42 7.00
N ILE A 69 8.07 -14.25 7.22
CA ILE A 69 8.04 -13.14 6.27
C ILE A 69 8.73 -13.49 4.95
N GLU A 70 9.88 -14.17 5.01
CA GLU A 70 10.61 -14.57 3.79
C GLU A 70 9.75 -15.51 2.93
N THR A 71 9.10 -16.49 3.55
CA THR A 71 8.18 -17.40 2.89
C THR A 71 7.01 -16.64 2.25
N ASN A 72 6.45 -15.67 2.96
CA ASN A 72 5.38 -14.80 2.44
C ASN A 72 5.82 -14.02 1.20
N LEU A 73 7.01 -13.42 1.23
CA LEU A 73 7.52 -12.64 0.10
C LEU A 73 7.87 -13.52 -1.11
N ILE A 74 8.39 -14.72 -0.90
CA ILE A 74 8.61 -15.71 -1.96
C ILE A 74 7.26 -16.07 -2.62
N LYS A 75 6.23 -16.28 -1.80
CA LYS A 75 4.88 -16.57 -2.30
C LYS A 75 4.34 -15.44 -3.15
N VAL A 76 4.45 -14.20 -2.72
CA VAL A 76 4.05 -13.01 -3.50
C VAL A 76 4.86 -12.89 -4.77
N ALA A 77 6.19 -13.05 -4.70
CA ALA A 77 7.05 -12.98 -5.88
C ALA A 77 6.66 -14.02 -6.95
N SER A 78 6.19 -15.19 -6.53
CA SER A 78 5.72 -16.23 -7.46
C SER A 78 4.47 -15.84 -8.26
N LEU A 79 3.77 -14.78 -7.84
CA LEU A 79 2.58 -14.27 -8.53
C LEU A 79 2.91 -13.32 -9.68
N LYS A 80 4.16 -12.97 -9.88
CA LYS A 80 4.61 -11.95 -10.85
C LYS A 80 4.02 -12.16 -12.23
N GLU A 81 4.10 -13.36 -12.78
CA GLU A 81 3.59 -13.68 -14.11
C GLU A 81 2.07 -13.50 -14.20
N LYS A 82 1.35 -13.85 -13.16
CA LYS A 82 -0.10 -13.70 -13.08
C LYS A 82 -0.56 -12.24 -13.16
N TYR A 83 0.26 -11.30 -12.71
CA TYR A 83 -0.03 -9.87 -12.68
C TYR A 83 0.69 -9.08 -13.77
N GLU A 84 1.43 -9.72 -14.66
CA GLU A 84 2.23 -9.08 -15.71
C GLU A 84 1.40 -8.15 -16.61
N MET A 85 0.16 -8.50 -16.89
CA MET A 85 -0.77 -7.68 -17.67
C MET A 85 -1.09 -6.32 -17.01
N PHE A 86 -0.85 -6.18 -15.72
CA PHE A 86 -1.11 -4.95 -14.97
C PHE A 86 0.15 -4.15 -14.65
N PHE A 87 1.32 -4.53 -15.16
CA PHE A 87 2.61 -3.94 -14.78
C PHE A 87 2.71 -2.44 -15.04
N ASP A 88 2.12 -1.96 -16.12
CA ASP A 88 2.12 -0.54 -16.49
C ASP A 88 0.96 0.24 -15.84
N GLU A 89 0.08 -0.43 -15.13
CA GLU A 89 -1.02 0.20 -14.41
C GLU A 89 -0.59 0.65 -13.02
N ASN A 90 -1.18 1.77 -12.57
CA ASN A 90 -1.02 2.25 -11.21
C ASN A 90 -1.90 1.43 -10.26
N ALA A 91 -1.32 1.06 -9.13
CA ALA A 91 -2.00 0.45 -8.02
C ALA A 91 -1.79 1.27 -6.76
N ILE A 92 -2.61 1.05 -5.76
CA ILE A 92 -2.54 1.71 -4.46
C ILE A 92 -1.82 0.81 -3.49
N LEU A 93 -0.72 1.32 -2.94
CA LEU A 93 0.05 0.69 -1.89
C LEU A 93 -0.31 1.33 -0.55
N PHE A 94 -0.85 0.53 0.36
CA PHE A 94 -1.05 0.94 1.75
C PHE A 94 0.24 0.78 2.53
N HIS A 95 0.47 1.64 3.52
CA HIS A 95 1.70 1.65 4.30
C HIS A 95 1.45 2.13 5.73
N TYR A 96 2.47 2.05 6.57
CA TYR A 96 2.36 2.36 8.00
C TYR A 96 1.80 3.76 8.29
N ASP A 97 2.22 4.76 7.52
CA ASP A 97 1.83 6.16 7.72
C ASP A 97 0.68 6.64 6.82
N ASP A 98 -0.02 5.74 6.14
CA ASP A 98 -1.04 6.10 5.15
C ASP A 98 -2.24 6.86 5.74
N ARG A 99 -2.53 6.66 7.03
CA ARG A 99 -3.57 7.41 7.74
C ARG A 99 -3.19 8.87 8.01
N GLU A 100 -1.92 9.19 7.98
CA GLU A 100 -1.41 10.55 8.17
C GLU A 100 -1.16 11.30 6.86
N CYS A 101 -0.73 10.60 5.82
CA CYS A 101 -0.32 11.25 4.56
C CYS A 101 -0.93 10.67 3.29
N GLY A 102 -1.80 9.67 3.40
CA GLY A 102 -2.41 9.00 2.27
C GLY A 102 -1.60 7.81 1.77
N ALA A 103 -2.29 6.85 1.17
CA ALA A 103 -1.69 5.73 0.45
C ALA A 103 -1.02 6.23 -0.84
N ILE A 104 -0.18 5.42 -1.43
CA ILE A 104 0.67 5.82 -2.56
C ILE A 104 0.25 5.07 -3.82
N LYS A 105 0.14 5.80 -4.94
CA LYS A 105 0.01 5.19 -6.27
C LYS A 105 1.40 4.83 -6.78
N ILE A 106 1.60 3.56 -7.08
CA ILE A 106 2.83 3.04 -7.68
C ILE A 106 2.46 2.16 -8.87
N LYS A 107 3.41 1.93 -9.76
CA LYS A 107 3.21 0.93 -10.80
C LYS A 107 3.29 -0.48 -10.21
N THR A 108 2.41 -1.35 -10.66
CA THR A 108 2.40 -2.76 -10.22
C THR A 108 3.74 -3.44 -10.49
N LYS A 109 4.41 -3.07 -11.58
CA LYS A 109 5.77 -3.52 -11.89
C LYS A 109 6.76 -3.21 -10.76
N ASP A 110 6.75 -1.98 -10.25
CA ASP A 110 7.66 -1.54 -9.18
C ASP A 110 7.45 -2.35 -7.89
N PHE A 111 6.21 -2.70 -7.59
CA PHE A 111 5.89 -3.56 -6.46
C PHE A 111 6.62 -4.91 -6.53
N PHE A 112 6.57 -5.58 -7.69
CA PHE A 112 7.22 -6.88 -7.85
C PHE A 112 8.75 -6.78 -7.95
N GLU A 113 9.28 -5.74 -8.59
CA GLU A 113 10.72 -5.55 -8.74
C GLU A 113 11.42 -5.16 -7.44
N HIS A 114 10.71 -4.52 -6.52
CA HIS A 114 11.24 -4.01 -5.26
C HIS A 114 10.47 -4.52 -4.03
N LEU A 115 9.97 -5.74 -4.12
CA LEU A 115 9.07 -6.32 -3.10
C LEU A 115 9.66 -6.30 -1.69
N GLU A 116 10.93 -6.63 -1.54
CA GLU A 116 11.62 -6.63 -0.23
C GLU A 116 11.66 -5.22 0.39
N ASP A 117 12.05 -4.24 -0.40
CA ASP A 117 12.13 -2.85 0.05
C ASP A 117 10.75 -2.29 0.38
N ILE A 118 9.74 -2.65 -0.42
CA ILE A 118 8.35 -2.26 -0.20
C ILE A 118 7.80 -2.90 1.07
N ALA A 119 8.10 -4.17 1.31
CA ALA A 119 7.68 -4.86 2.53
C ALA A 119 8.30 -4.25 3.80
N GLU A 120 9.52 -3.74 3.70
CA GLU A 120 10.17 -3.00 4.78
C GLU A 120 9.56 -1.61 4.97
N PHE A 121 9.38 -0.87 3.89
CA PHE A 121 8.78 0.48 3.92
C PHE A 121 7.36 0.46 4.50
N THR A 122 6.52 -0.46 4.09
CA THR A 122 5.13 -0.58 4.58
C THR A 122 5.03 -1.02 6.03
N LYS A 123 6.11 -1.48 6.63
CA LYS A 123 6.18 -2.11 7.96
C LYS A 123 5.54 -3.51 8.02
N PHE A 124 5.24 -4.12 6.89
CA PHE A 124 4.84 -5.51 6.82
C PHE A 124 5.94 -6.43 7.38
N LYS A 125 7.18 -6.19 6.97
CA LYS A 125 8.35 -6.95 7.40
C LYS A 125 8.56 -6.92 8.91
N GLY A 126 8.26 -5.78 9.55
CA GLY A 126 8.32 -5.62 11.00
C GLY A 126 7.12 -6.16 11.76
N GLY A 127 6.10 -6.63 11.07
CA GLY A 127 4.88 -7.16 11.67
C GLY A 127 3.87 -6.10 12.14
N TYR A 128 3.96 -4.88 11.65
CA TYR A 128 3.09 -3.76 12.08
C TYR A 128 1.95 -3.45 11.12
N ARG A 129 1.96 -4.02 9.92
CA ARG A 129 0.98 -3.70 8.89
C ARG A 129 0.71 -4.90 8.00
N ASP A 130 -0.53 -5.03 7.49
CA ASP A 130 -0.85 -5.94 6.39
C ASP A 130 -0.18 -5.45 5.11
N LEU A 131 0.18 -6.35 4.21
CA LEU A 131 0.70 -6.00 2.89
C LEU A 131 -0.45 -5.95 1.90
N ILE A 132 -0.75 -4.76 1.37
CA ILE A 132 -1.90 -4.55 0.49
C ILE A 132 -1.49 -3.71 -0.72
N LEU A 133 -1.65 -4.30 -1.90
CA LEU A 133 -1.57 -3.62 -3.18
C LEU A 133 -2.86 -3.88 -3.95
N VAL A 134 -3.58 -2.84 -4.34
CA VAL A 134 -4.86 -2.96 -5.05
C VAL A 134 -4.97 -1.95 -6.18
N ASP A 135 -5.69 -2.32 -7.23
CA ASP A 135 -6.16 -1.37 -8.23
C ASP A 135 -7.14 -0.37 -7.59
N GLU A 136 -7.15 0.86 -8.07
CA GLU A 136 -8.02 1.93 -7.56
C GLU A 136 -9.51 1.57 -7.61
N ASP A 137 -9.94 0.81 -8.63
CA ASP A 137 -11.30 0.30 -8.80
C ASP A 137 -11.47 -1.15 -8.30
N LEU A 138 -10.47 -1.69 -7.62
CA LEU A 138 -10.45 -3.06 -7.08
C LEU A 138 -10.62 -4.16 -8.13
N LYS A 139 -10.17 -3.94 -9.36
CA LYS A 139 -10.17 -4.95 -10.43
C LYS A 139 -9.22 -6.08 -10.12
N TYR A 140 -8.09 -5.78 -9.49
CA TYR A 140 -7.12 -6.76 -9.02
C TYR A 140 -6.55 -6.34 -7.67
N GLY A 141 -6.00 -7.31 -6.96
CA GLY A 141 -5.36 -7.05 -5.68
C GLY A 141 -4.54 -8.22 -5.19
N ILE A 142 -3.59 -7.89 -4.33
CA ILE A 142 -2.75 -8.81 -3.58
C ILE A 142 -2.74 -8.34 -2.14
N CYS A 143 -3.23 -9.17 -1.23
CA CYS A 143 -3.33 -8.83 0.18
C CYS A 143 -2.79 -9.94 1.05
N ILE A 144 -1.89 -9.62 1.97
CA ILE A 144 -1.52 -10.51 3.07
C ILE A 144 -2.03 -9.89 4.36
N GLU A 145 -3.04 -10.54 4.94
CA GLU A 145 -3.55 -10.18 6.26
C GLU A 145 -2.81 -10.99 7.34
N ARG A 146 -2.47 -10.32 8.43
CA ARG A 146 -1.77 -10.93 9.55
C ARG A 146 -2.76 -11.37 10.62
N TYR A 147 -2.71 -12.64 11.00
CA TYR A 147 -3.45 -13.23 12.10
C TYR A 147 -2.48 -13.72 13.18
N GLU A 148 -3.01 -14.14 14.30
CA GLU A 148 -2.19 -14.54 15.45
C GLU A 148 -1.28 -15.76 15.13
N TYR A 149 -1.83 -16.77 14.47
CA TYR A 149 -1.13 -18.05 14.24
C TYR A 149 -0.73 -18.31 12.79
N PHE A 150 -1.25 -17.55 11.86
CA PHE A 150 -0.97 -17.67 10.43
C PHE A 150 -1.15 -16.31 9.74
N ASN A 151 -0.72 -16.21 8.51
CA ASN A 151 -1.09 -15.11 7.62
C ASN A 151 -2.05 -15.64 6.56
N LYS A 152 -2.83 -14.78 5.96
CA LYS A 152 -3.76 -15.14 4.89
C LYS A 152 -3.44 -14.33 3.63
N LEU A 153 -3.15 -15.04 2.55
CA LEU A 153 -2.98 -14.44 1.22
C LEU A 153 -4.31 -14.46 0.47
N THR A 154 -4.77 -13.30 0.05
CA THR A 154 -5.95 -13.13 -0.79
C THR A 154 -5.54 -12.47 -2.09
N ILE A 155 -5.89 -13.07 -3.22
CA ILE A 155 -5.58 -12.53 -4.55
C ILE A 155 -6.83 -12.56 -5.43
N TRP A 156 -6.94 -11.55 -6.29
CA TRP A 156 -7.94 -11.50 -7.34
C TRP A 156 -7.43 -10.69 -8.53
N ASN A 157 -7.98 -10.99 -9.68
CA ASN A 157 -7.71 -10.26 -10.94
C ASN A 157 -8.85 -10.39 -11.92
#